data_6c0d060095d39109fd5b7d8810f543ef
#
_entry.id   6c0d060095d39109fd5b7d8810f543ef
#
_cell.length_a   1.000
_cell.length_b   1.000
_cell.length_c   1.000
_cell.angle_alpha   90.00
_cell.angle_beta   90.00
_cell.angle_gamma   90.00
#
_symmetry.space_group_name_H-M   'P 1'
#
loop_
_entity.id
_entity.type
_entity.pdbx_description
1 polymer ?
#
loop_
_entity_poly.entity_id
_entity_poly.type
_entity_poly.pdbx_seq_one_letter_code
_entity_poly.pdbx_strand_id
1 'polypeptide(L)'
;MGDDGGMKKNGKEKIKRGMEAGAFVAVLALGWKYPILAYCLFLNVAVGIAGALRHGGRHGCGTFCPRGAFYSWLPDTGRKVPRGLLGKKLSLFVMPVLLAGLLAWIRPGASWREWGLVFYWMIVVTTAVGLVGWLVFNRYFWCSVCPMGKIYKAIRPGRTAVSVGAGCVGCGLCAKACPFGFNPPKEAEGGLFRDADCLHCGRCVARCPKGVLGLVRTDGTGSSKTGIGSDCR
;
A
#
# COMPACT_ATOMS: atom_id res chain seq x y z
N MET A 1 -26.32 -1.86 0.78
CA MET A 1 -26.31 -0.43 1.11
C MET A 1 -25.00 -0.15 1.82
N GLY A 2 -23.96 0.19 1.04
CA GLY A 2 -22.62 0.46 1.52
C GLY A 2 -22.49 1.95 1.81
N ASP A 3 -22.60 2.30 3.07
CA ASP A 3 -22.23 3.62 3.54
C ASP A 3 -20.71 3.75 3.44
N ASP A 4 -20.26 4.43 2.41
CA ASP A 4 -18.88 4.91 2.26
C ASP A 4 -18.61 5.97 3.35
N GLY A 5 -18.45 5.50 4.58
CA GLY A 5 -18.05 6.30 5.72
C GLY A 5 -16.84 7.13 5.38
N GLY A 6 -17.13 8.27 4.78
CA GLY A 6 -16.19 9.19 4.18
C GLY A 6 -15.15 9.62 5.19
N MET A 7 -13.94 9.11 4.99
CA MET A 7 -12.77 9.87 5.38
C MET A 7 -12.94 11.26 4.74
N LYS A 8 -13.17 12.31 5.53
CA LYS A 8 -13.01 13.70 5.09
C LYS A 8 -11.54 13.86 4.73
N LYS A 9 -11.12 13.24 3.63
CA LYS A 9 -9.82 13.52 3.02
C LYS A 9 -9.86 14.96 2.58
N ASN A 10 -8.96 15.76 3.09
CA ASN A 10 -8.73 17.12 2.59
C ASN A 10 -8.75 17.07 1.07
N GLY A 11 -9.47 17.99 0.41
CA GLY A 11 -9.61 18.00 -1.05
C GLY A 11 -8.26 17.87 -1.78
N LYS A 12 -7.20 18.42 -1.20
CA LYS A 12 -5.81 18.28 -1.68
C LYS A 12 -5.32 16.82 -1.76
N GLU A 13 -5.70 15.98 -0.79
CA GLU A 13 -5.28 14.57 -0.79
C GLU A 13 -6.05 13.74 -1.82
N LYS A 14 -7.32 14.06 -2.05
CA LYS A 14 -8.11 13.45 -3.14
C LYS A 14 -7.56 13.82 -4.51
N ILE A 15 -7.22 15.10 -4.72
CA ILE A 15 -6.61 15.58 -5.96
C ILE A 15 -5.28 14.89 -6.20
N LYS A 16 -4.39 14.84 -5.20
CA LYS A 16 -3.10 14.14 -5.29
C LYS A 16 -3.27 12.69 -5.71
N ARG A 17 -4.14 11.93 -5.05
CA ARG A 17 -4.42 10.53 -5.40
C ARG A 17 -5.05 10.39 -6.79
N GLY A 18 -5.88 11.34 -7.20
CA GLY A 18 -6.41 11.40 -8.56
C GLY A 18 -5.31 11.56 -9.60
N MET A 19 -4.38 12.45 -9.36
CA MET A 19 -3.23 12.68 -10.24
C MET A 19 -2.32 11.43 -10.31
N GLU A 20 -2.03 10.78 -9.18
CA GLU A 20 -1.23 9.55 -9.13
C GLU A 20 -1.91 8.41 -9.90
N ALA A 21 -3.22 8.23 -9.72
CA ALA A 21 -3.99 7.22 -10.46
C ALA A 21 -4.05 7.55 -11.96
N GLY A 22 -4.27 8.81 -12.33
CA GLY A 22 -4.27 9.27 -13.72
C GLY A 22 -2.92 9.06 -14.40
N ALA A 23 -1.82 9.39 -13.72
CA ALA A 23 -0.46 9.12 -14.22
C ALA A 23 -0.22 7.62 -14.44
N PHE A 24 -0.70 6.77 -13.54
CA PHE A 24 -0.59 5.32 -13.70
C PHE A 24 -1.39 4.80 -14.89
N VAL A 25 -2.62 5.28 -15.09
CA VAL A 25 -3.45 4.96 -16.26
C VAL A 25 -2.79 5.44 -17.56
N ALA A 26 -2.19 6.63 -17.55
CA ALA A 26 -1.44 7.14 -18.70
C ALA A 26 -0.25 6.22 -19.05
N VAL A 27 0.48 5.71 -18.05
CA VAL A 27 1.56 4.73 -18.28
C VAL A 27 1.00 3.43 -18.89
N LEU A 28 -0.15 2.95 -18.43
CA LEU A 28 -0.78 1.75 -19.01
C LEU A 28 -1.26 1.97 -20.45
N ALA A 29 -1.83 3.13 -20.75
CA ALA A 29 -2.39 3.43 -22.07
C ALA A 29 -1.31 3.79 -23.10
N LEU A 30 -0.29 4.56 -22.71
CA LEU A 30 0.72 5.11 -23.60
C LEU A 30 2.05 4.36 -23.59
N GLY A 31 2.30 3.53 -22.58
CA GLY A 31 3.57 2.81 -22.40
C GLY A 31 3.90 1.84 -23.55
N TRP A 32 2.89 1.34 -24.25
CA TRP A 32 3.08 0.58 -25.47
C TRP A 32 3.80 1.39 -26.57
N LYS A 33 3.39 2.66 -26.76
CA LYS A 33 3.96 3.55 -27.78
C LYS A 33 5.25 4.23 -27.30
N TYR A 34 5.28 4.58 -26.02
CA TYR A 34 6.39 5.29 -25.38
C TYR A 34 6.96 4.48 -24.21
N PRO A 35 7.80 3.47 -24.46
CA PRO A 35 8.33 2.59 -23.41
C PRO A 35 9.15 3.31 -22.34
N ILE A 36 9.64 4.51 -22.65
CA ILE A 36 10.34 5.38 -21.70
C ILE A 36 9.49 5.68 -20.44
N LEU A 37 8.16 5.71 -20.56
CA LEU A 37 7.26 5.93 -19.44
C LEU A 37 7.34 4.80 -18.39
N ALA A 38 7.74 3.58 -18.81
CA ALA A 38 7.91 2.47 -17.87
C ALA A 38 9.08 2.70 -16.90
N TYR A 39 10.07 3.52 -17.28
CA TYR A 39 11.18 3.88 -16.41
C TYR A 39 10.76 4.76 -15.23
N CYS A 40 9.60 5.42 -15.30
CA CYS A 40 9.00 6.11 -14.14
C CYS A 40 8.78 5.15 -12.95
N LEU A 41 8.77 3.82 -13.20
CA LEU A 41 8.75 2.81 -12.15
C LEU A 41 9.96 2.97 -11.20
N PHE A 42 11.15 3.21 -11.74
CA PHE A 42 12.36 3.37 -10.92
C PHE A 42 12.29 4.62 -10.04
N LEU A 43 11.77 5.72 -10.59
CA LEU A 43 11.53 6.93 -9.79
C LEU A 43 10.53 6.65 -8.66
N ASN A 44 9.46 5.91 -8.95
CA ASN A 44 8.48 5.53 -7.95
C ASN A 44 9.08 4.62 -6.85
N VAL A 45 9.95 3.68 -7.24
CA VAL A 45 10.69 2.83 -6.29
C VAL A 45 11.61 3.67 -5.41
N ALA A 46 12.36 4.60 -5.99
CA ALA A 46 13.26 5.50 -5.24
C ALA A 46 12.47 6.36 -4.22
N VAL A 47 11.35 6.96 -4.65
CA VAL A 47 10.44 7.72 -3.77
C VAL A 47 9.88 6.82 -2.66
N GLY A 48 9.51 5.58 -3.00
CA GLY A 48 9.03 4.59 -2.04
C GLY A 48 10.08 4.22 -0.99
N ILE A 49 11.34 4.01 -1.39
CA ILE A 49 12.46 3.75 -0.49
C ILE A 49 12.72 4.96 0.41
N ALA A 50 12.79 6.16 -0.16
CA ALA A 50 12.96 7.41 0.61
C ALA A 50 11.82 7.59 1.63
N GLY A 51 10.58 7.30 1.24
CA GLY A 51 9.42 7.29 2.12
C GLY A 51 9.55 6.26 3.24
N ALA A 52 9.99 5.04 2.95
CA ALA A 52 10.20 3.98 3.93
C ALA A 52 11.33 4.32 4.90
N LEU A 53 12.42 4.94 4.42
CA LEU A 53 13.51 5.42 5.27
C LEU A 53 13.06 6.54 6.22
N ARG A 54 12.18 7.43 5.74
CA ARG A 54 11.71 8.58 6.51
C ARG A 54 10.61 8.25 7.50
N HIS A 55 9.62 7.48 7.08
CA HIS A 55 8.40 7.17 7.85
C HIS A 55 8.40 5.76 8.44
N GLY A 56 9.24 4.87 7.93
CA GLY A 56 9.32 3.47 8.32
C GLY A 56 8.24 2.60 7.70
N GLY A 57 8.57 1.32 7.47
CA GLY A 57 7.64 0.30 7.03
C GLY A 57 6.92 0.62 5.72
N ARG A 58 5.68 0.17 5.63
CA ARG A 58 4.83 0.23 4.41
C ARG A 58 4.04 1.54 4.27
N HIS A 59 4.40 2.60 4.99
CA HIS A 59 3.70 3.88 4.91
C HIS A 59 3.63 4.43 3.47
N GLY A 60 4.73 4.30 2.70
CA GLY A 60 4.77 4.70 1.29
C GLY A 60 3.78 3.96 0.40
N CYS A 61 3.46 2.69 0.71
CA CYS A 61 2.47 1.93 -0.04
C CYS A 61 1.05 2.52 0.09
N GLY A 62 0.73 3.10 1.24
CA GLY A 62 -0.57 3.74 1.50
C GLY A 62 -0.69 5.18 0.96
N THR A 63 0.44 5.89 0.77
CA THR A 63 0.44 7.34 0.52
C THR A 63 1.00 7.78 -0.82
N PHE A 64 1.99 7.07 -1.38
CA PHE A 64 2.74 7.51 -2.58
C PHE A 64 2.75 6.48 -3.71
N CYS A 65 2.09 5.34 -3.57
CA CYS A 65 2.09 4.32 -4.61
C CYS A 65 1.02 4.62 -5.67
N PRO A 66 1.39 4.94 -6.94
CA PRO A 66 0.42 5.26 -8.00
C PRO A 66 -0.52 4.08 -8.30
N ARG A 67 0.00 2.85 -8.27
CA ARG A 67 -0.81 1.64 -8.39
C ARG A 67 -1.77 1.49 -7.21
N GLY A 68 -1.32 1.77 -5.99
CA GLY A 68 -2.18 1.79 -4.79
C GLY A 68 -3.26 2.86 -4.88
N ALA A 69 -2.94 4.03 -5.45
CA ALA A 69 -3.89 5.07 -5.75
C ALA A 69 -4.94 4.59 -6.77
N PHE A 70 -4.52 3.97 -7.88
CA PHE A 70 -5.43 3.39 -8.88
C PHE A 70 -6.39 2.37 -8.25
N TYR A 71 -5.90 1.38 -7.52
CA TYR A 71 -6.77 0.39 -6.86
C TYR A 71 -7.69 1.00 -5.80
N SER A 72 -7.33 2.13 -5.20
CA SER A 72 -8.19 2.79 -4.21
C SER A 72 -9.50 3.34 -4.79
N TRP A 73 -9.57 3.53 -6.12
CA TRP A 73 -10.76 3.95 -6.84
C TRP A 73 -11.74 2.79 -7.13
N LEU A 74 -11.25 1.55 -7.06
CA LEU A 74 -12.10 0.40 -7.25
C LEU A 74 -13.06 0.24 -6.07
N PRO A 75 -14.30 -0.23 -6.30
CA PRO A 75 -15.26 -0.49 -5.24
C PRO A 75 -14.71 -1.51 -4.24
N ASP A 76 -15.10 -1.36 -2.98
CA ASP A 76 -14.72 -2.30 -1.93
C ASP A 76 -15.64 -3.52 -1.97
N THR A 77 -15.07 -4.71 -2.12
CA THR A 77 -15.83 -5.97 -2.17
C THR A 77 -16.26 -6.45 -0.78
N GLY A 78 -15.83 -5.77 0.29
CA GLY A 78 -16.10 -6.18 1.68
C GLY A 78 -15.36 -7.44 2.13
N ARG A 79 -14.68 -8.13 1.22
CA ARG A 79 -13.89 -9.33 1.52
C ARG A 79 -12.53 -8.95 2.13
N LYS A 80 -11.96 -9.84 2.92
CA LYS A 80 -10.63 -9.64 3.54
C LYS A 80 -9.59 -10.49 2.85
N VAL A 81 -8.37 -9.98 2.75
CA VAL A 81 -7.23 -10.77 2.30
C VAL A 81 -6.78 -11.68 3.45
N PRO A 82 -6.63 -13.01 3.23
CA PRO A 82 -6.16 -13.92 4.26
C PRO A 82 -4.78 -13.51 4.80
N ARG A 83 -4.62 -13.46 6.11
CA ARG A 83 -3.34 -13.10 6.77
C ARG A 83 -2.18 -14.02 6.35
N GLY A 84 -2.45 -15.30 6.12
CA GLY A 84 -1.45 -16.26 5.62
C GLY A 84 -0.82 -15.88 4.29
N LEU A 85 -1.49 -15.08 3.47
CA LEU A 85 -0.95 -14.57 2.21
C LEU A 85 0.06 -13.44 2.41
N LEU A 86 -0.09 -12.65 3.49
CA LEU A 86 0.84 -11.58 3.86
C LEU A 86 2.22 -12.12 4.23
N GLY A 87 2.28 -13.27 4.91
CA GLY A 87 3.52 -13.91 5.38
C GLY A 87 4.28 -14.70 4.32
N LYS A 88 3.64 -15.12 3.23
CA LYS A 88 4.25 -16.03 2.26
C LYS A 88 5.43 -15.38 1.52
N LYS A 89 6.58 -16.06 1.53
CA LYS A 89 7.78 -15.68 0.76
C LYS A 89 7.55 -15.82 -0.75
N LEU A 90 6.47 -16.48 -1.17
CA LEU A 90 6.12 -16.73 -2.57
C LEU A 90 6.14 -15.46 -3.43
N SER A 91 5.71 -14.33 -2.89
CA SER A 91 5.72 -13.05 -3.62
C SER A 91 7.13 -12.54 -3.96
N LEU A 92 8.15 -12.95 -3.21
CA LEU A 92 9.54 -12.64 -3.54
C LEU A 92 10.05 -13.39 -4.78
N PHE A 93 9.48 -14.57 -5.05
CA PHE A 93 9.85 -15.39 -6.22
C PHE A 93 9.07 -15.02 -7.47
N VAL A 94 7.84 -14.54 -7.33
CA VAL A 94 6.99 -14.19 -8.48
C VAL A 94 7.64 -13.12 -9.37
N MET A 95 8.23 -12.09 -8.76
CA MET A 95 8.85 -10.98 -9.50
C MET A 95 10.13 -11.39 -10.25
N PRO A 96 11.11 -12.07 -9.61
CA PRO A 96 12.28 -12.59 -10.32
C PRO A 96 11.92 -13.59 -11.42
N VAL A 97 10.95 -14.47 -11.22
CA VAL A 97 10.50 -15.43 -12.21
C VAL A 97 9.85 -14.73 -13.41
N LEU A 98 8.96 -13.77 -13.17
CA LEU A 98 8.38 -12.92 -14.22
C LEU A 98 9.47 -12.14 -14.96
N LEU A 99 10.40 -11.55 -14.24
CA LEU A 99 11.50 -10.81 -14.83
C LEU A 99 12.40 -11.74 -15.64
N ALA A 100 12.78 -12.90 -15.11
CA ALA A 100 13.59 -13.88 -15.83
C ALA A 100 12.90 -14.38 -17.09
N GLY A 101 11.59 -14.69 -17.03
CA GLY A 101 10.80 -15.08 -18.20
C GLY A 101 10.73 -13.99 -19.27
N LEU A 102 10.56 -12.74 -18.86
CA LEU A 102 10.58 -11.60 -19.77
C LEU A 102 12.00 -11.32 -20.33
N LEU A 103 13.03 -11.51 -19.51
CA LEU A 103 14.43 -11.35 -19.93
C LEU A 103 14.89 -12.45 -20.88
N ALA A 104 14.39 -13.69 -20.72
CA ALA A 104 14.67 -14.78 -21.63
C ALA A 104 14.18 -14.51 -23.07
N TRP A 105 13.24 -13.59 -23.23
CA TRP A 105 12.76 -13.15 -24.55
C TRP A 105 13.64 -12.07 -25.19
N ILE A 106 14.53 -11.43 -24.42
CA ILE A 106 15.37 -10.35 -24.91
C ILE A 106 16.70 -10.92 -25.40
N ARG A 107 17.09 -10.55 -26.62
CA ARG A 107 18.40 -10.93 -27.19
C ARG A 107 19.55 -10.15 -26.54
N PRO A 108 20.76 -10.71 -26.47
CA PRO A 108 21.95 -9.97 -26.09
C PRO A 108 22.14 -8.76 -27.02
N GLY A 109 22.29 -7.56 -26.45
CA GLY A 109 22.38 -6.30 -27.20
C GLY A 109 21.06 -5.54 -27.37
N ALA A 110 20.02 -5.92 -26.64
CA ALA A 110 18.73 -5.25 -26.65
C ALA A 110 18.83 -3.73 -26.41
N SER A 111 18.09 -2.96 -27.19
CA SER A 111 18.02 -1.51 -27.08
C SER A 111 17.27 -1.07 -25.79
N TRP A 112 17.51 0.16 -25.35
CA TRP A 112 16.77 0.75 -24.22
C TRP A 112 15.24 0.68 -24.41
N ARG A 113 14.75 0.70 -25.64
CA ARG A 113 13.35 0.58 -25.98
C ARG A 113 12.80 -0.83 -25.65
N GLU A 114 13.54 -1.87 -25.94
CA GLU A 114 13.14 -3.25 -25.64
C GLU A 114 13.10 -3.49 -24.12
N TRP A 115 14.08 -2.97 -23.38
CA TRP A 115 14.06 -2.97 -21.94
C TRP A 115 12.84 -2.23 -21.37
N GLY A 116 12.49 -1.06 -21.94
CA GLY A 116 11.29 -0.33 -21.57
C GLY A 116 10.01 -1.14 -21.77
N LEU A 117 9.93 -1.91 -22.88
CA LEU A 117 8.80 -2.82 -23.13
C LEU A 117 8.70 -3.96 -22.11
N VAL A 118 9.83 -4.51 -21.66
CA VAL A 118 9.81 -5.52 -20.59
C VAL A 118 9.23 -4.98 -19.30
N PHE A 119 9.70 -3.79 -18.86
CA PHE A 119 9.14 -3.16 -17.67
C PHE A 119 7.67 -2.81 -17.85
N TYR A 120 7.27 -2.36 -19.05
CA TYR A 120 5.87 -2.08 -19.37
C TYR A 120 5.01 -3.35 -19.21
N TRP A 121 5.38 -4.46 -19.86
CA TRP A 121 4.63 -5.71 -19.76
C TRP A 121 4.62 -6.26 -18.33
N MET A 122 5.69 -6.11 -17.59
CA MET A 122 5.71 -6.45 -16.17
C MET A 122 4.67 -5.65 -15.38
N ILE A 123 4.53 -4.34 -15.66
CA ILE A 123 3.50 -3.50 -15.04
C ILE A 123 2.10 -3.99 -15.44
N VAL A 124 1.86 -4.26 -16.72
CA VAL A 124 0.56 -4.71 -17.25
C VAL A 124 0.14 -6.05 -16.62
N VAL A 125 1.00 -7.08 -16.70
CA VAL A 125 0.71 -8.42 -16.15
C VAL A 125 0.44 -8.35 -14.64
N THR A 126 1.30 -7.68 -13.89
CA THR A 126 1.12 -7.55 -12.44
C THR A 126 -0.09 -6.72 -12.06
N THR A 127 -0.53 -5.80 -12.92
CA THR A 127 -1.77 -5.04 -12.72
C THR A 127 -2.98 -5.92 -13.00
N ALA A 128 -2.95 -6.73 -14.07
CA ALA A 128 -4.00 -7.69 -14.37
C ALA A 128 -4.18 -8.70 -13.23
N VAL A 129 -3.09 -9.26 -12.70
CA VAL A 129 -3.14 -10.14 -11.51
C VAL A 129 -3.76 -9.43 -10.31
N GLY A 130 -3.43 -8.16 -10.11
CA GLY A 130 -4.02 -7.36 -9.04
C GLY A 130 -5.52 -7.11 -9.22
N LEU A 131 -6.00 -6.93 -10.48
CA LEU A 131 -7.42 -6.78 -10.80
C LEU A 131 -8.19 -8.09 -10.57
N VAL A 132 -7.63 -9.23 -10.99
CA VAL A 132 -8.21 -10.55 -10.68
C VAL A 132 -8.29 -10.76 -9.18
N GLY A 133 -7.22 -10.43 -8.45
CA GLY A 133 -7.20 -10.53 -7.00
C GLY A 133 -8.17 -9.57 -6.31
N TRP A 134 -8.47 -8.42 -6.91
CA TRP A 134 -9.54 -7.54 -6.45
C TRP A 134 -10.92 -8.17 -6.57
N LEU A 135 -11.21 -8.83 -7.68
CA LEU A 135 -12.48 -9.53 -7.87
C LEU A 135 -12.69 -10.66 -6.85
N VAL A 136 -11.62 -11.38 -6.50
CA VAL A 136 -11.68 -12.51 -5.56
C VAL A 136 -11.68 -12.06 -4.09
N PHE A 137 -10.85 -11.09 -3.74
CA PHE A 137 -10.65 -10.63 -2.37
C PHE A 137 -11.08 -9.17 -2.20
N ASN A 138 -10.14 -8.22 -2.33
CA ASN A 138 -10.40 -6.79 -2.25
C ASN A 138 -9.33 -5.99 -3.01
N ARG A 139 -9.57 -4.68 -3.15
CA ARG A 139 -8.69 -3.74 -3.84
C ARG A 139 -7.26 -3.63 -3.30
N TYR A 140 -6.97 -4.17 -2.12
CA TYR A 140 -5.63 -4.20 -1.53
C TYR A 140 -4.94 -5.55 -1.66
N PHE A 141 -5.54 -6.51 -2.40
CA PHE A 141 -4.94 -7.82 -2.65
C PHE A 141 -3.51 -7.70 -3.17
N TRP A 142 -3.29 -6.86 -4.18
CA TRP A 142 -1.94 -6.65 -4.71
C TRP A 142 -0.95 -6.20 -3.64
N CYS A 143 -1.37 -5.35 -2.68
CA CYS A 143 -0.51 -4.89 -1.61
C CYS A 143 -0.06 -6.01 -0.67
N SER A 144 -0.77 -7.14 -0.61
CA SER A 144 -0.39 -8.30 0.21
C SER A 144 0.71 -9.14 -0.44
N VAL A 145 0.73 -9.21 -1.78
CA VAL A 145 1.68 -10.04 -2.54
C VAL A 145 2.80 -9.22 -3.18
N CYS A 146 2.74 -7.89 -3.14
CA CYS A 146 3.72 -7.01 -3.78
C CYS A 146 5.12 -7.17 -3.16
N PRO A 147 6.15 -7.52 -3.96
CA PRO A 147 7.52 -7.70 -3.46
C PRO A 147 8.11 -6.40 -2.92
N MET A 148 7.81 -5.25 -3.53
CA MET A 148 8.25 -3.95 -3.02
C MET A 148 7.67 -3.64 -1.64
N GLY A 149 6.43 -4.04 -1.37
CA GLY A 149 5.83 -3.93 -0.04
C GLY A 149 6.59 -4.75 1.01
N LYS A 150 7.16 -5.90 0.62
CA LYS A 150 8.02 -6.73 1.48
C LYS A 150 9.37 -6.07 1.76
N ILE A 151 9.98 -5.45 0.74
CA ILE A 151 11.23 -4.71 0.88
C ILE A 151 11.00 -3.52 1.83
N TYR A 152 9.96 -2.73 1.61
CA TYR A 152 9.65 -1.58 2.49
C TYR A 152 9.35 -2.00 3.93
N LYS A 153 8.69 -3.14 4.14
CA LYS A 153 8.45 -3.72 5.46
C LYS A 153 9.75 -3.96 6.23
N ALA A 154 10.82 -4.36 5.55
CA ALA A 154 12.12 -4.61 6.17
C ALA A 154 12.87 -3.32 6.54
N ILE A 155 12.50 -2.18 5.93
CA ILE A 155 13.12 -0.88 6.19
C ILE A 155 12.48 -0.24 7.42
N ARG A 156 13.24 -0.09 8.50
CA ARG A 156 12.83 0.54 9.76
C ARG A 156 11.42 0.13 10.22
N PRO A 157 11.19 -1.16 10.53
CA PRO A 157 9.90 -1.65 11.01
C PRO A 157 9.50 -0.96 12.32
N GLY A 158 8.20 -0.74 12.52
CA GLY A 158 7.67 -0.21 13.77
C GLY A 158 7.80 1.29 14.00
N ARG A 159 8.41 2.06 13.07
CA ARG A 159 8.54 3.52 13.22
C ARG A 159 7.21 4.27 13.10
N THR A 160 6.26 3.74 12.38
CA THR A 160 4.87 4.22 12.35
C THR A 160 3.98 3.18 13.02
N ALA A 161 3.11 3.59 13.92
CA ALA A 161 2.22 2.73 14.68
C ALA A 161 0.81 3.32 14.72
N VAL A 162 -0.16 2.49 15.08
CA VAL A 162 -1.51 2.97 15.41
C VAL A 162 -1.60 3.02 16.94
N SER A 163 -1.78 4.20 17.50
CA SER A 163 -2.05 4.36 18.93
C SER A 163 -3.49 4.02 19.26
N VAL A 164 -3.68 3.37 20.40
CA VAL A 164 -4.98 2.98 20.94
C VAL A 164 -5.15 3.65 22.29
N GLY A 165 -6.08 4.61 22.37
CA GLY A 165 -6.39 5.31 23.63
C GLY A 165 -7.23 4.46 24.57
N ALA A 166 -7.17 4.80 25.88
CA ALA A 166 -7.87 4.10 26.96
C ALA A 166 -9.41 4.08 26.84
N GLY A 167 -10.00 5.01 26.07
CA GLY A 167 -11.44 5.07 25.82
C GLY A 167 -11.99 4.07 24.79
N CYS A 168 -11.22 3.04 24.41
CA CYS A 168 -11.66 2.06 23.44
C CYS A 168 -12.75 1.14 24.03
N VAL A 169 -13.92 1.13 23.38
CA VAL A 169 -15.08 0.31 23.78
C VAL A 169 -15.12 -1.08 23.12
N GLY A 170 -14.10 -1.45 22.37
CA GLY A 170 -14.00 -2.76 21.75
C GLY A 170 -15.02 -3.07 20.63
N CYS A 171 -15.67 -2.05 20.03
CA CYS A 171 -16.77 -2.22 19.06
C CYS A 171 -16.36 -2.95 17.74
N GLY A 172 -15.08 -3.15 17.47
CA GLY A 172 -14.57 -3.90 16.31
C GLY A 172 -14.71 -3.23 14.95
N LEU A 173 -15.22 -1.99 14.86
CA LEU A 173 -15.37 -1.27 13.59
C LEU A 173 -14.03 -1.02 12.88
N CYS A 174 -12.96 -0.81 13.64
CA CYS A 174 -11.60 -0.69 13.11
C CYS A 174 -11.14 -1.97 12.40
N ALA A 175 -11.45 -3.15 12.95
CA ALA A 175 -11.13 -4.43 12.34
C ALA A 175 -11.98 -4.70 11.08
N LYS A 176 -13.24 -4.28 11.08
CA LYS A 176 -14.11 -4.36 9.88
C LYS A 176 -13.59 -3.46 8.77
N ALA A 177 -13.10 -2.27 9.09
CA ALA A 177 -12.55 -1.32 8.12
C ALA A 177 -11.16 -1.71 7.60
N CYS A 178 -10.45 -2.62 8.26
CA CYS A 178 -9.12 -3.05 7.85
C CYS A 178 -9.18 -4.06 6.71
N PRO A 179 -8.55 -3.81 5.54
CA PRO A 179 -8.56 -4.72 4.40
C PRO A 179 -7.85 -6.06 4.69
N PHE A 180 -6.96 -6.09 5.67
CA PHE A 180 -6.24 -7.29 6.13
C PHE A 180 -6.82 -7.88 7.41
N GLY A 181 -7.87 -7.28 7.98
CA GLY A 181 -8.55 -7.78 9.16
C GLY A 181 -7.76 -7.63 10.46
N PHE A 182 -6.76 -6.73 10.52
CA PHE A 182 -6.10 -6.39 11.78
C PHE A 182 -7.08 -5.74 12.75
N ASN A 183 -6.89 -6.07 14.03
CA ASN A 183 -7.67 -5.49 15.12
C ASN A 183 -6.73 -4.71 16.06
N PRO A 184 -6.43 -3.42 15.77
CA PRO A 184 -5.46 -2.68 16.56
C PRO A 184 -5.71 -2.73 18.07
N PRO A 185 -6.93 -2.58 18.62
CA PRO A 185 -7.15 -2.67 20.06
C PRO A 185 -6.81 -4.02 20.69
N LYS A 186 -7.01 -5.12 19.95
CA LYS A 186 -6.71 -6.48 20.48
C LYS A 186 -5.25 -6.87 20.30
N GLU A 187 -4.60 -6.29 19.31
CA GLU A 187 -3.24 -6.66 18.89
C GLU A 187 -2.21 -5.59 19.30
N ALA A 188 -2.63 -4.55 20.03
CA ALA A 188 -1.76 -3.49 20.52
C ALA A 188 -0.98 -3.95 21.77
N GLU A 189 0.31 -3.70 21.77
CA GLU A 189 1.19 -3.84 22.93
C GLU A 189 1.54 -2.45 23.47
N GLY A 190 1.31 -2.22 24.76
CA GLY A 190 1.54 -0.92 25.38
C GLY A 190 0.76 0.23 24.74
N GLY A 191 -0.47 -0.04 24.26
CA GLY A 191 -1.30 0.97 23.59
C GLY A 191 -0.88 1.30 22.14
N LEU A 192 0.08 0.58 21.57
CA LEU A 192 0.60 0.79 20.22
C LEU A 192 0.49 -0.50 19.38
N PHE A 193 -0.20 -0.41 18.26
CA PHE A 193 -0.24 -1.48 17.28
C PHE A 193 0.84 -1.26 16.21
N ARG A 194 1.80 -2.20 16.13
CA ARG A 194 3.03 -2.10 15.33
C ARG A 194 3.22 -3.23 14.31
N ASP A 195 2.16 -3.77 13.76
CA ASP A 195 2.31 -4.84 12.78
C ASP A 195 3.02 -4.34 11.51
N ALA A 196 4.07 -5.08 11.12
CA ALA A 196 4.91 -4.71 9.97
C ALA A 196 4.18 -4.85 8.62
N ASP A 197 3.08 -5.59 8.55
CA ASP A 197 2.23 -5.72 7.37
C ASP A 197 1.14 -4.65 7.29
N CYS A 198 1.01 -3.80 8.32
CA CYS A 198 0.11 -2.67 8.31
C CYS A 198 0.50 -1.66 7.22
N LEU A 199 -0.49 -1.25 6.40
CA LEU A 199 -0.30 -0.24 5.35
C LEU A 199 -0.27 1.20 5.89
N HIS A 200 -0.55 1.40 7.17
CA HIS A 200 -0.72 2.72 7.80
C HIS A 200 -1.68 3.63 7.02
N CYS A 201 -2.72 3.05 6.43
CA CYS A 201 -3.67 3.74 5.55
C CYS A 201 -4.72 4.59 6.30
N GLY A 202 -4.75 4.55 7.64
CA GLY A 202 -5.63 5.36 8.48
C GLY A 202 -7.12 4.97 8.48
N ARG A 203 -7.54 3.92 7.77
CA ARG A 203 -8.96 3.52 7.71
C ARG A 203 -9.55 3.15 9.06
N CYS A 204 -8.79 2.46 9.90
CA CYS A 204 -9.18 2.12 11.26
C CYS A 204 -9.37 3.38 12.13
N VAL A 205 -8.51 4.38 11.94
CA VAL A 205 -8.60 5.68 12.62
C VAL A 205 -9.87 6.43 12.18
N ALA A 206 -10.08 6.56 10.87
CA ALA A 206 -11.24 7.25 10.31
C ALA A 206 -12.59 6.59 10.65
N ARG A 207 -12.59 5.27 10.92
CA ARG A 207 -13.82 4.53 11.27
C ARG A 207 -14.07 4.45 12.77
N CYS A 208 -13.19 4.98 13.59
CA CYS A 208 -13.34 4.96 15.04
C CYS A 208 -14.34 6.03 15.51
N PRO A 209 -15.54 5.65 16.03
CA PRO A 209 -16.55 6.63 16.43
C PRO A 209 -16.15 7.42 17.68
N LYS A 210 -15.25 6.86 18.50
CA LYS A 210 -14.72 7.51 19.70
C LYS A 210 -13.46 8.35 19.45
N GLY A 211 -12.87 8.28 18.23
CA GLY A 211 -11.66 9.01 17.90
C GLY A 211 -10.41 8.61 18.70
N VAL A 212 -10.42 7.45 19.36
CA VAL A 212 -9.33 6.99 20.24
C VAL A 212 -8.17 6.31 19.51
N LEU A 213 -8.27 6.17 18.19
CA LEU A 213 -7.21 5.63 17.35
C LEU A 213 -6.47 6.77 16.64
N GLY A 214 -5.14 6.72 16.64
CA GLY A 214 -4.30 7.70 15.94
C GLY A 214 -3.15 7.03 15.20
N LEU A 215 -2.64 7.66 14.14
CA LEU A 215 -1.36 7.28 13.53
C LEU A 215 -0.27 8.08 14.22
N VAL A 216 0.66 7.39 14.87
CA VAL A 216 1.76 8.01 15.59
C VAL A 216 3.10 7.57 15.01
N ARG A 217 4.09 8.44 15.12
CA ARG A 217 5.47 8.14 14.78
C ARG A 217 6.24 7.81 16.05
N THR A 218 6.93 6.68 16.05
CA THR A 218 7.75 6.23 17.17
C THR A 218 9.23 6.29 16.79
N ASP A 219 10.07 6.74 17.72
CA ASP A 219 11.53 6.88 17.50
C ASP A 219 12.31 5.59 17.82
N GLY A 220 11.68 4.42 17.67
CA GLY A 220 12.37 3.12 17.94
C GLY A 220 12.62 2.80 19.41
N THR A 221 12.60 3.78 20.30
CA THR A 221 12.84 3.66 21.75
C THR A 221 11.57 3.57 22.60
N GLY A 222 10.41 3.36 21.96
CA GLY A 222 9.13 3.24 22.69
C GLY A 222 8.48 4.57 23.07
N SER A 223 9.15 5.70 22.93
CA SER A 223 8.57 7.03 23.22
C SER A 223 7.75 7.53 22.02
N SER A 224 6.50 7.86 22.25
CA SER A 224 5.59 8.38 21.25
C SER A 224 5.79 9.89 21.10
N LYS A 225 6.36 10.34 19.98
CA LYS A 225 6.21 11.75 19.57
C LYS A 225 4.86 11.90 18.88
N THR A 226 3.90 12.47 19.61
CA THR A 226 2.62 12.95 19.08
C THR A 226 2.88 13.99 18.00
N GLY A 227 2.50 13.68 16.75
CA GLY A 227 2.75 14.68 15.70
C GLY A 227 2.40 14.23 14.28
N ILE A 228 1.35 13.45 14.05
CA ILE A 228 0.70 13.40 12.74
C ILE A 228 -0.79 13.20 12.97
N GLY A 229 -1.54 14.30 12.91
CA GLY A 229 -3.00 14.29 12.83
C GLY A 229 -3.74 14.37 14.16
N SER A 230 -3.52 15.44 14.93
CA SER A 230 -4.43 15.88 15.98
C SER A 230 -5.54 16.80 15.44
N ASP A 231 -6.01 16.54 14.21
CA ASP A 231 -7.20 17.20 13.67
C ASP A 231 -8.22 16.16 13.21
N CYS A 232 -8.76 15.45 14.17
CA CYS A 232 -10.06 14.80 14.07
C CYS A 232 -11.03 15.49 15.03
N ARG A 233 -11.57 16.64 14.59
CA ARG A 233 -12.89 17.11 15.02
C ARG A 233 -13.93 16.71 14.00
#